data_1b7a0f9fb15ece687ebfaed6deca55ce
#
_entry.id   1b7a0f9fb15ece687ebfaed6deca55ce
#
_cell.length_a   1.000
_cell.length_b   1.000
_cell.length_c   1.000
_cell.angle_alpha   90.00
_cell.angle_beta   90.00
_cell.angle_gamma   90.00
#
_symmetry.space_group_name_H-M   'P 1'
#
loop_
_entity.id
_entity.type
_entity.pdbx_description
1 polymer ?
#
loop_
_entity_poly.entity_id
_entity_poly.type
_entity_poly.pdbx_seq_one_letter_code
_entity_poly.pdbx_strand_id
1 'polypeptide(L)'
;SPFRVGLSVASPTWYDLTASNETRLVNNTSVAGLAKDANSSAAYSYKVYTPWKFGLSLGHTIGKNVALGAVYEYSDYSSLDSRTNDDGAYYDIYTDSYYTSSHSDETMNEHTKQTLKGVSTLKLGAEVKVSPEVSLRAGYNYVSSLYNKNGFKNGGLDSYGSNYSSATDYVNWGATNILTLGVGYAVKKFTLDLAYQYSGTKGDFY
;
A
#
# COMPACT_ATOMS: atom_id res chain seq x y z
N SER A 1 20.75 -28.26 8.85
CA SER A 1 19.97 -27.82 10.00
C SER A 1 18.50 -27.75 9.62
N PRO A 2 17.59 -28.32 10.44
CA PRO A 2 16.14 -28.22 10.18
C PRO A 2 15.59 -26.82 10.43
N PHE A 3 16.39 -25.92 10.99
CA PHE A 3 16.03 -24.57 11.35
C PHE A 3 16.70 -23.56 10.39
N ARG A 4 15.92 -22.59 9.91
CA ARG A 4 16.35 -21.52 9.00
C ARG A 4 15.89 -20.17 9.53
N VAL A 5 16.75 -19.18 9.40
CA VAL A 5 16.47 -17.78 9.73
C VAL A 5 16.83 -16.94 8.52
N GLY A 6 15.98 -15.98 8.18
CA GLY A 6 16.24 -15.03 7.09
C GLY A 6 15.95 -13.61 7.56
N LEU A 7 16.77 -12.67 7.12
CA LEU A 7 16.58 -11.25 7.29
C LEU A 7 16.39 -10.62 5.90
N SER A 8 15.49 -9.69 5.77
CA SER A 8 15.27 -8.93 4.54
C SER A 8 15.16 -7.45 4.85
N VAL A 9 15.73 -6.65 3.96
CA VAL A 9 15.62 -5.19 3.99
C VAL A 9 15.28 -4.75 2.58
N ALA A 10 14.22 -3.94 2.43
CA ALA A 10 13.90 -3.29 1.18
C ALA A 10 14.06 -1.78 1.33
N SER A 11 14.78 -1.17 0.40
CA SER A 11 14.95 0.28 0.34
C SER A 11 13.66 0.99 -0.05
N PRO A 12 13.55 2.29 0.22
CA PRO A 12 12.47 3.10 -0.33
C PRO A 12 12.37 2.97 -1.85
N THR A 13 11.14 2.98 -2.33
CA THR A 13 10.81 3.11 -3.75
C THR A 13 10.23 4.49 -3.97
N TRP A 14 10.63 5.15 -5.06
CA TRP A 14 10.01 6.41 -5.44
C TRP A 14 9.01 6.20 -6.57
N TYR A 15 7.93 6.94 -6.51
CA TYR A 15 6.91 7.00 -7.54
C TYR A 15 6.84 8.44 -8.06
N ASP A 16 6.76 8.60 -9.37
CA ASP A 16 6.44 9.85 -10.04
C ASP A 16 4.99 9.75 -10.50
N LEU A 17 4.13 10.58 -9.94
CA LEU A 17 2.68 10.46 -10.06
C LEU A 17 2.09 11.76 -10.61
N THR A 18 1.08 11.63 -11.45
CA THR A 18 0.26 12.76 -11.89
C THR A 18 -1.19 12.47 -11.56
N ALA A 19 -1.80 13.35 -10.78
CA ALA A 19 -3.24 13.35 -10.56
C ALA A 19 -3.87 14.43 -11.45
N SER A 20 -4.91 14.05 -12.18
CA SER A 20 -5.69 14.99 -12.98
C SER A 20 -7.17 14.86 -12.63
N ASN A 21 -7.85 15.98 -12.56
CA ASN A 21 -9.28 16.02 -12.37
C ASN A 21 -9.93 16.97 -13.39
N GLU A 22 -11.16 16.67 -13.74
CA GLU A 22 -12.03 17.55 -14.50
C GLU A 22 -13.38 17.59 -13.79
N THR A 23 -13.87 18.81 -13.54
CA THR A 23 -15.20 19.02 -12.99
C THR A 23 -16.01 19.83 -13.95
N ARG A 24 -17.18 19.33 -14.32
CA ARG A 24 -18.14 20.04 -15.16
C ARG A 24 -19.44 20.26 -14.41
N LEU A 25 -19.85 21.52 -14.31
CA LEU A 25 -21.17 21.92 -13.83
C LEU A 25 -22.05 22.27 -15.01
N VAL A 26 -23.18 21.57 -15.15
CA VAL A 26 -24.19 21.87 -16.15
C VAL A 26 -25.42 22.43 -15.43
N ASN A 27 -25.79 23.66 -15.77
CA ASN A 27 -26.99 24.31 -15.25
C ASN A 27 -28.04 24.45 -16.36
N ASN A 28 -29.07 23.61 -16.32
CA ASN A 28 -30.20 23.59 -17.26
C ASN A 28 -31.39 24.37 -16.71
N THR A 29 -31.23 25.67 -16.48
CA THR A 29 -32.34 26.52 -16.07
C THR A 29 -33.05 27.12 -17.28
N SER A 30 -34.38 27.26 -17.19
CA SER A 30 -35.21 27.94 -18.22
C SER A 30 -35.10 29.47 -18.12
N VAL A 31 -34.42 30.01 -17.12
CA VAL A 31 -34.27 31.46 -16.94
C VAL A 31 -33.20 31.98 -17.90
N ALA A 32 -33.60 32.87 -18.78
CA ALA A 32 -32.68 33.45 -19.76
C ALA A 32 -31.47 34.12 -19.08
N GLY A 33 -30.26 33.82 -19.57
CA GLY A 33 -28.99 34.36 -19.07
C GLY A 33 -28.42 33.64 -17.87
N LEU A 34 -29.11 32.69 -17.25
CA LEU A 34 -28.61 31.87 -16.12
C LEU A 34 -28.16 30.46 -16.52
N ALA A 35 -28.54 30.01 -17.74
CA ALA A 35 -28.02 28.75 -18.27
C ALA A 35 -26.56 28.91 -18.68
N LYS A 36 -25.63 28.34 -17.92
CA LYS A 36 -24.20 28.33 -18.20
C LYS A 36 -23.58 27.00 -17.79
N ASP A 37 -22.76 26.48 -18.66
CA ASP A 37 -21.84 25.40 -18.32
C ASP A 37 -20.55 26.02 -17.78
N ALA A 38 -20.03 25.45 -16.72
CA ALA A 38 -18.71 25.77 -16.19
C ALA A 38 -17.90 24.46 -16.14
N ASN A 39 -16.65 24.55 -16.57
CA ASN A 39 -15.70 23.46 -16.42
C ASN A 39 -14.43 23.95 -15.73
N SER A 40 -13.80 23.09 -14.98
CA SER A 40 -12.50 23.30 -14.36
C SER A 40 -11.71 22.01 -14.51
N SER A 41 -10.47 22.14 -14.95
CA SER A 41 -9.53 21.02 -15.00
C SER A 41 -8.26 21.41 -14.27
N ALA A 42 -7.68 20.47 -13.56
CA ALA A 42 -6.39 20.61 -12.91
C ALA A 42 -5.57 19.35 -13.11
N ALA A 43 -4.26 19.51 -13.29
CA ALA A 43 -3.30 18.43 -13.29
C ALA A 43 -2.18 18.79 -12.30
N TYR A 44 -1.80 17.82 -11.48
CA TYR A 44 -0.79 17.99 -10.45
C TYR A 44 0.16 16.81 -10.46
N SER A 45 1.46 17.09 -10.57
CA SER A 45 2.52 16.09 -10.56
C SER A 45 3.29 16.16 -9.25
N TYR A 46 3.50 14.99 -8.63
CA TYR A 46 4.17 14.88 -7.35
C TYR A 46 4.96 13.56 -7.28
N LYS A 47 5.90 13.49 -6.34
CA LYS A 47 6.66 12.28 -6.07
C LYS A 47 6.33 11.74 -4.69
N VAL A 48 6.37 10.41 -4.56
CA VAL A 48 6.17 9.74 -3.28
C VAL A 48 7.32 8.76 -3.05
N TYR A 49 7.98 8.88 -1.92
CA TYR A 49 8.99 7.95 -1.45
C TYR A 49 8.40 7.06 -0.36
N THR A 50 8.41 5.75 -0.60
CA THR A 50 7.93 4.79 0.40
C THR A 50 8.94 4.63 1.55
N PRO A 51 8.50 4.19 2.73
CA PRO A 51 9.42 3.88 3.82
C PRO A 51 10.27 2.62 3.55
N TRP A 52 11.32 2.45 4.33
CA TRP A 52 12.06 1.20 4.43
C TRP A 52 11.16 0.08 4.94
N LYS A 53 11.40 -1.14 4.45
CA LYS A 53 10.74 -2.34 4.96
C LYS A 53 11.79 -3.30 5.50
N PHE A 54 11.53 -3.82 6.69
CA PHE A 54 12.35 -4.81 7.37
C PHE A 54 11.57 -6.10 7.55
N GLY A 55 12.23 -7.23 7.36
CA GLY A 55 11.60 -8.54 7.50
C GLY A 55 12.50 -9.54 8.21
N LEU A 56 11.86 -10.35 9.06
CA LEU A 56 12.45 -11.51 9.72
C LEU A 56 11.65 -12.75 9.34
N SER A 57 12.31 -13.78 8.89
CA SER A 57 11.68 -15.05 8.56
C SER A 57 12.31 -16.20 9.36
N LEU A 58 11.46 -17.11 9.80
CA LEU A 58 11.82 -18.33 10.51
C LEU A 58 11.20 -19.52 9.78
N GLY A 59 11.97 -20.56 9.57
CA GLY A 59 11.51 -21.81 9.00
C GLY A 59 12.02 -22.99 9.81
N HIS A 60 11.16 -24.00 10.02
CA HIS A 60 11.53 -25.21 10.72
C HIS A 60 10.91 -26.42 10.07
N THR A 61 11.69 -27.50 9.95
CA THR A 61 11.19 -28.79 9.47
C THR A 61 11.32 -29.82 10.58
N ILE A 62 10.21 -30.53 10.84
CA ILE A 62 10.13 -31.59 11.84
C ILE A 62 10.04 -32.94 11.10
N GLY A 63 11.12 -33.69 11.19
CA GLY A 63 11.27 -34.91 10.40
C GLY A 63 11.23 -34.62 8.91
N LYS A 64 10.53 -35.51 8.14
CA LYS A 64 10.33 -35.35 6.69
C LYS A 64 8.93 -34.88 6.31
N ASN A 65 8.05 -34.75 7.29
CA ASN A 65 6.61 -34.63 7.07
C ASN A 65 6.02 -33.28 7.45
N VAL A 66 6.69 -32.49 8.30
CA VAL A 66 6.14 -31.21 8.76
C VAL A 66 7.10 -30.08 8.43
N ALA A 67 6.56 -29.02 7.80
CA ALA A 67 7.27 -27.76 7.60
C ALA A 67 6.46 -26.61 8.23
N LEU A 68 7.14 -25.78 9.00
CA LEU A 68 6.58 -24.61 9.65
C LEU A 68 7.31 -23.37 9.16
N GLY A 69 6.59 -22.29 8.99
CA GLY A 69 7.14 -20.98 8.59
C GLY A 69 6.48 -19.84 9.33
N ALA A 70 7.26 -18.86 9.70
CA ALA A 70 6.79 -17.59 10.22
C ALA A 70 7.56 -16.44 9.56
N VAL A 71 6.87 -15.36 9.20
CA VAL A 71 7.48 -14.14 8.68
C VAL A 71 6.86 -12.96 9.40
N TYR A 72 7.71 -12.06 9.87
CA TYR A 72 7.31 -10.76 10.37
C TYR A 72 7.93 -9.67 9.50
N GLU A 73 7.12 -8.74 9.04
CA GLU A 73 7.55 -7.58 8.26
C GLU A 73 7.06 -6.29 8.94
N TYR A 74 7.88 -5.25 8.91
CA TYR A 74 7.55 -3.94 9.42
C TYR A 74 7.95 -2.85 8.44
N SER A 75 7.06 -1.86 8.28
CA SER A 75 7.32 -0.66 7.49
C SER A 75 6.59 0.51 8.13
N ASP A 76 7.28 1.63 8.38
CA ASP A 76 6.69 2.80 9.02
C ASP A 76 6.16 3.79 7.98
N TYR A 77 4.88 3.66 7.64
CA TYR A 77 4.23 4.54 6.66
C TYR A 77 4.03 5.97 7.15
N SER A 78 4.22 6.26 8.45
CA SER A 78 4.25 7.65 8.92
C SER A 78 5.47 8.43 8.41
N SER A 79 6.50 7.72 7.94
CA SER A 79 7.71 8.30 7.34
C SER A 79 7.69 8.36 5.81
N LEU A 80 6.53 8.16 5.20
CA LEU A 80 6.33 8.36 3.78
C LEU A 80 6.62 9.83 3.44
N ASP A 81 7.41 10.09 2.39
CA ASP A 81 7.79 11.45 1.97
C ASP A 81 7.10 11.79 0.64
N SER A 82 6.10 12.65 0.72
CA SER A 82 5.50 13.31 -0.42
C SER A 82 6.32 14.52 -0.81
N ARG A 83 6.58 14.69 -2.10
CA ARG A 83 7.42 15.77 -2.63
C ARG A 83 6.73 16.47 -3.78
N THR A 84 6.89 17.78 -3.82
CA THR A 84 6.42 18.61 -4.92
C THR A 84 7.56 18.82 -5.91
N ASN A 85 7.26 18.78 -7.19
CA ASN A 85 8.23 19.13 -8.22
C ASN A 85 8.44 20.66 -8.20
N ASP A 86 9.70 21.09 -8.30
CA ASP A 86 10.02 22.50 -8.43
C ASP A 86 9.61 22.99 -9.82
N ASP A 87 9.20 24.24 -9.91
CA ASP A 87 8.89 24.87 -11.17
C ASP A 87 10.16 25.03 -12.02
N GLY A 88 10.13 24.46 -13.20
CA GLY A 88 11.20 24.56 -14.19
C GLY A 88 12.14 23.35 -14.21
N ALA A 89 12.53 22.97 -15.41
CA ALA A 89 13.59 22.00 -15.62
C ALA A 89 14.95 22.73 -15.58
N TYR A 90 15.86 22.24 -14.76
CA TYR A 90 17.24 22.67 -14.78
C TYR A 90 17.99 21.93 -15.90
N TYR A 91 18.61 22.68 -16.80
CA TYR A 91 19.46 22.11 -17.85
C TYR A 91 20.90 22.05 -17.37
N ASP A 92 21.46 20.87 -17.32
CA ASP A 92 22.87 20.64 -17.02
C ASP A 92 23.67 20.53 -18.32
N ILE A 93 24.50 21.54 -18.56
CA ILE A 93 25.36 21.64 -19.76
C ILE A 93 26.41 20.52 -19.83
N TYR A 94 26.79 19.93 -18.70
CA TYR A 94 27.83 18.89 -18.67
C TYR A 94 27.28 17.51 -19.01
N THR A 95 26.01 17.26 -18.71
CA THR A 95 25.36 15.97 -18.96
C THR A 95 24.40 16.00 -20.15
N ASP A 96 24.22 17.19 -20.76
CA ASP A 96 23.25 17.44 -21.85
C ASP A 96 21.84 16.92 -21.50
N SER A 97 21.43 17.13 -20.27
CA SER A 97 20.19 16.59 -19.73
C SER A 97 19.41 17.62 -18.92
N TYR A 98 18.08 17.51 -18.97
CA TYR A 98 17.18 18.28 -18.11
C TYR A 98 16.92 17.50 -16.83
N TYR A 99 17.09 18.16 -15.71
CA TYR A 99 16.75 17.64 -14.40
C TYR A 99 15.59 18.44 -13.80
N THR A 100 14.63 17.75 -13.26
CA THR A 100 13.61 18.37 -12.41
C THR A 100 13.98 18.11 -10.96
N SER A 101 14.17 19.16 -10.17
CA SER A 101 14.32 19.04 -8.74
C SER A 101 12.95 18.89 -8.06
N SER A 102 12.95 18.41 -6.84
CA SER A 102 11.75 18.29 -6.01
C SER A 102 12.14 18.50 -4.55
N HIS A 103 11.24 19.07 -3.78
CA HIS A 103 11.41 19.26 -2.34
C HIS A 103 10.28 18.57 -1.57
N SER A 104 10.53 18.22 -0.30
CA SER A 104 9.53 17.59 0.56
C SER A 104 8.36 18.54 0.80
N ASP A 105 7.14 18.03 0.65
CA ASP A 105 5.92 18.72 1.01
C ASP A 105 5.72 18.60 2.51
N GLU A 106 6.23 19.57 3.27
CA GLU A 106 6.21 19.53 4.74
C GLU A 106 4.80 19.43 5.30
N THR A 107 3.84 20.16 4.71
CA THR A 107 2.45 20.18 5.15
C THR A 107 1.78 18.82 4.96
N MET A 108 1.95 18.21 3.78
CA MET A 108 1.43 16.88 3.49
C MET A 108 2.12 15.82 4.36
N ASN A 109 3.43 15.91 4.55
CA ASN A 109 4.19 14.95 5.33
C ASN A 109 3.86 15.03 6.83
N GLU A 110 3.60 16.21 7.36
CA GLU A 110 3.12 16.35 8.74
C GLU A 110 1.72 15.75 8.92
N HIS A 111 0.82 15.99 7.97
CA HIS A 111 -0.50 15.34 7.97
C HIS A 111 -0.37 13.81 7.86
N THR A 112 0.55 13.31 7.04
CA THR A 112 0.86 11.89 6.91
C THR A 112 1.28 11.27 8.25
N LYS A 113 2.15 11.93 9.01
CA LYS A 113 2.57 11.48 10.36
C LYS A 113 1.41 11.43 11.36
N GLN A 114 0.45 12.33 11.23
CA GLN A 114 -0.72 12.37 12.10
C GLN A 114 -1.75 11.28 11.74
N THR A 115 -1.85 10.92 10.46
CA THR A 115 -2.88 10.01 9.95
C THR A 115 -2.41 8.57 9.78
N LEU A 116 -1.17 8.35 9.38
CA LEU A 116 -0.61 7.04 9.13
C LEU A 116 0.31 6.57 10.26
N LYS A 117 0.56 5.28 10.31
CA LYS A 117 1.45 4.65 11.28
C LYS A 117 2.23 3.48 10.70
N GLY A 118 3.12 2.94 11.50
CA GLY A 118 3.82 1.71 11.16
C GLY A 118 2.89 0.53 10.98
N VAL A 119 3.14 -0.24 9.93
CA VAL A 119 2.40 -1.46 9.58
C VAL A 119 3.24 -2.68 9.89
N SER A 120 2.69 -3.54 10.73
CA SER A 120 3.23 -4.86 11.03
C SER A 120 2.46 -5.92 10.25
N THR A 121 3.19 -6.82 9.59
CA THR A 121 2.63 -7.98 8.91
C THR A 121 3.20 -9.24 9.54
N LEU A 122 2.33 -10.14 10.01
CA LEU A 122 2.69 -11.46 10.51
C LEU A 122 2.11 -12.51 9.58
N LYS A 123 2.96 -13.40 9.07
CA LYS A 123 2.55 -14.54 8.23
C LYS A 123 2.99 -15.82 8.91
N LEU A 124 2.07 -16.73 9.12
CA LEU A 124 2.30 -18.07 9.68
C LEU A 124 1.88 -19.11 8.66
N GLY A 125 2.65 -20.15 8.51
CA GLY A 125 2.34 -21.24 7.58
C GLY A 125 2.79 -22.58 8.12
N ALA A 126 1.99 -23.61 7.81
CA ALA A 126 2.31 -25.00 8.10
C ALA A 126 1.97 -25.88 6.91
N GLU A 127 2.81 -26.85 6.64
CA GLU A 127 2.56 -27.94 5.71
C GLU A 127 2.79 -29.27 6.44
N VAL A 128 1.86 -30.21 6.25
CA VAL A 128 1.95 -31.56 6.79
C VAL A 128 1.76 -32.55 5.66
N LYS A 129 2.74 -33.40 5.42
CA LYS A 129 2.62 -34.57 4.53
C LYS A 129 1.95 -35.68 5.29
N VAL A 130 0.67 -35.94 4.99
CA VAL A 130 -0.13 -36.99 5.63
C VAL A 130 0.07 -38.36 4.98
N SER A 131 0.50 -38.37 3.72
CA SER A 131 0.98 -39.55 3.00
C SER A 131 2.09 -39.13 2.00
N PRO A 132 2.77 -40.08 1.33
CA PRO A 132 3.72 -39.76 0.28
C PRO A 132 3.14 -38.91 -0.86
N GLU A 133 1.83 -39.06 -1.10
CA GLU A 133 1.13 -38.37 -2.19
C GLU A 133 0.35 -37.13 -1.74
N VAL A 134 0.00 -36.99 -0.44
CA VAL A 134 -0.93 -35.97 0.05
C VAL A 134 -0.26 -35.04 1.03
N SER A 135 -0.36 -33.72 0.76
CA SER A 135 0.06 -32.65 1.65
C SER A 135 -1.12 -31.75 2.02
N LEU A 136 -1.24 -31.45 3.31
CA LEU A 136 -2.17 -30.42 3.82
C LEU A 136 -1.40 -29.18 4.18
N ARG A 137 -1.98 -28.02 3.87
CA ARG A 137 -1.38 -26.71 4.15
C ARG A 137 -2.37 -25.82 4.86
N ALA A 138 -1.88 -25.04 5.81
CA ALA A 138 -2.65 -23.98 6.46
C ALA A 138 -1.77 -22.74 6.61
N GLY A 139 -2.37 -21.58 6.47
CA GLY A 139 -1.67 -20.30 6.64
C GLY A 139 -2.58 -19.24 7.25
N TYR A 140 -1.95 -18.34 7.97
CA TYR A 140 -2.60 -17.18 8.53
C TYR A 140 -1.74 -15.93 8.31
N ASN A 141 -2.34 -14.86 7.77
CA ASN A 141 -1.69 -13.56 7.65
C ASN A 141 -2.48 -12.53 8.43
N TYR A 142 -1.77 -11.74 9.20
CA TYR A 142 -2.27 -10.56 9.87
C TYR A 142 -1.53 -9.34 9.35
N VAL A 143 -2.27 -8.32 8.90
CA VAL A 143 -1.73 -7.01 8.52
C VAL A 143 -2.39 -5.97 9.43
N SER A 144 -1.59 -5.23 10.20
CA SER A 144 -2.14 -4.21 11.08
C SER A 144 -2.72 -3.03 10.30
N SER A 145 -3.60 -2.25 10.91
CA SER A 145 -4.13 -1.02 10.31
C SER A 145 -3.01 -0.04 9.96
N LEU A 146 -3.14 0.57 8.79
CA LEU A 146 -2.29 1.66 8.32
C LEU A 146 -2.61 2.99 9.05
N TYR A 147 -3.87 3.19 9.45
CA TYR A 147 -4.36 4.45 9.97
C TYR A 147 -4.26 4.53 11.50
N ASN A 148 -3.92 5.71 12.00
CA ASN A 148 -4.04 6.05 13.40
C ASN A 148 -5.54 6.10 13.81
N LYS A 149 -5.82 5.94 15.10
CA LYS A 149 -7.19 6.05 15.63
C LYS A 149 -7.85 7.40 15.32
N ASN A 150 -7.06 8.47 15.30
CA ASN A 150 -7.48 9.84 15.02
C ASN A 150 -6.96 10.31 13.64
N GLY A 151 -6.70 9.38 12.75
CA GLY A 151 -6.22 9.67 11.40
C GLY A 151 -7.36 10.15 10.50
N PHE A 152 -7.82 11.38 10.70
CA PHE A 152 -8.89 11.97 9.91
C PHE A 152 -8.33 12.67 8.67
N LYS A 153 -9.07 12.57 7.57
CA LYS A 153 -8.79 13.33 6.36
C LYS A 153 -8.98 14.82 6.65
N ASN A 154 -7.98 15.62 6.31
CA ASN A 154 -8.10 17.07 6.39
C ASN A 154 -8.51 17.63 5.03
N GLY A 155 -9.81 17.94 4.89
CA GLY A 155 -10.36 18.51 3.66
C GLY A 155 -9.91 19.93 3.36
N GLY A 156 -9.37 20.63 4.34
CA GLY A 156 -8.83 21.98 4.19
C GLY A 156 -7.31 22.04 4.03
N LEU A 157 -6.66 20.87 3.85
CA LEU A 157 -5.21 20.84 3.66
C LEU A 157 -4.85 21.55 2.35
N ASP A 158 -4.12 22.64 2.47
CA ASP A 158 -3.55 23.39 1.35
C ASP A 158 -2.03 23.19 1.33
N SER A 159 -1.55 22.65 0.23
CA SER A 159 -0.14 22.45 0.00
C SER A 159 0.23 23.04 -1.34
N TYR A 160 1.17 23.99 -1.33
CA TYR A 160 1.63 24.72 -2.53
C TYR A 160 0.51 25.30 -3.40
N GLY A 161 -0.55 25.82 -2.76
CA GLY A 161 -1.69 26.41 -3.45
C GLY A 161 -2.66 25.42 -4.08
N SER A 162 -2.51 24.14 -3.79
CA SER A 162 -3.40 23.09 -4.29
C SER A 162 -4.23 22.50 -3.15
N ASN A 163 -5.54 22.54 -3.31
CA ASN A 163 -6.45 21.91 -2.36
C ASN A 163 -6.81 20.50 -2.84
N TYR A 164 -6.41 19.48 -2.08
CA TYR A 164 -6.57 18.07 -2.43
C TYR A 164 -7.86 17.43 -1.94
N SER A 165 -8.76 18.19 -1.34
CA SER A 165 -10.00 17.65 -0.83
C SER A 165 -11.06 17.55 -1.92
N SER A 166 -11.15 16.43 -2.57
CA SER A 166 -12.19 16.16 -3.58
C SER A 166 -13.33 15.27 -3.10
N ALA A 167 -13.19 14.56 -1.97
CA ALA A 167 -14.20 13.66 -1.47
C ALA A 167 -14.54 13.96 -0.01
N THR A 168 -15.83 14.02 0.31
CA THR A 168 -16.34 14.17 1.67
C THR A 168 -16.34 12.84 2.41
N ASP A 169 -16.51 11.74 1.68
CA ASP A 169 -16.63 10.39 2.24
C ASP A 169 -15.33 9.63 2.06
N TYR A 170 -14.87 8.94 3.09
CA TYR A 170 -13.68 8.10 3.05
C TYR A 170 -13.75 6.95 4.05
N VAL A 171 -12.87 5.98 3.89
CA VAL A 171 -12.78 4.80 4.74
C VAL A 171 -11.37 4.66 5.28
N ASN A 172 -11.24 4.55 6.60
CA ASN A 172 -10.00 4.11 7.23
C ASN A 172 -10.04 2.59 7.43
N TRP A 173 -9.31 1.88 6.59
CA TRP A 173 -9.22 0.43 6.69
C TRP A 173 -8.44 0.01 7.94
N GLY A 174 -9.06 -0.87 8.72
CA GLY A 174 -8.49 -1.47 9.90
C GLY A 174 -7.52 -2.62 9.56
N ALA A 175 -7.30 -3.49 10.53
CA ALA A 175 -6.46 -4.66 10.33
C ALA A 175 -7.12 -5.69 9.40
N THR A 176 -6.29 -6.33 8.57
CA THR A 176 -6.71 -7.41 7.67
C THR A 176 -6.26 -8.76 8.21
N ASN A 177 -7.17 -9.72 8.20
CA ASN A 177 -6.90 -11.11 8.57
C ASN A 177 -7.16 -11.99 7.35
N ILE A 178 -6.20 -12.86 7.02
CA ILE A 178 -6.29 -13.77 5.89
C ILE A 178 -6.01 -15.19 6.40
N LEU A 179 -6.97 -16.10 6.18
CA LEU A 179 -6.84 -17.50 6.45
C LEU A 179 -6.72 -18.26 5.12
N THR A 180 -5.75 -19.17 5.02
CA THR A 180 -5.57 -20.00 3.84
C THR A 180 -5.53 -21.46 4.22
N LEU A 181 -6.17 -22.30 3.40
CA LEU A 181 -6.14 -23.76 3.51
C LEU A 181 -5.80 -24.34 2.15
N GLY A 182 -5.03 -25.41 2.12
CA GLY A 182 -4.62 -26.03 0.87
C GLY A 182 -4.44 -27.54 0.99
N VAL A 183 -4.66 -28.22 -0.14
CA VAL A 183 -4.44 -29.66 -0.31
C VAL A 183 -3.62 -29.87 -1.57
N GLY A 184 -2.50 -30.57 -1.43
CA GLY A 184 -1.66 -30.99 -2.55
C GLY A 184 -1.74 -32.51 -2.71
N TYR A 185 -1.89 -32.94 -3.96
CA TYR A 185 -1.85 -34.38 -4.33
C TYR A 185 -0.81 -34.59 -5.44
N ALA A 186 0.17 -35.44 -5.20
CA ALA A 186 1.24 -35.71 -6.15
C ALA A 186 1.43 -37.22 -6.37
N VAL A 187 1.24 -37.68 -7.60
CA VAL A 187 1.44 -39.09 -8.00
C VAL A 187 2.26 -39.15 -9.27
N LYS A 188 3.41 -39.83 -9.20
CA LYS A 188 4.36 -39.96 -10.34
C LYS A 188 4.75 -38.57 -10.91
N LYS A 189 4.25 -38.25 -12.12
CA LYS A 189 4.51 -36.98 -12.83
C LYS A 189 3.33 -35.99 -12.75
N PHE A 190 2.26 -36.36 -12.05
CA PHE A 190 1.06 -35.56 -11.92
C PHE A 190 1.03 -34.90 -10.53
N THR A 191 0.78 -33.59 -10.50
CA THR A 191 0.56 -32.83 -9.27
C THR A 191 -0.69 -31.97 -9.42
N LEU A 192 -1.55 -32.00 -8.40
CA LEU A 192 -2.74 -31.16 -8.28
C LEU A 192 -2.69 -30.46 -6.93
N ASP A 193 -2.79 -29.13 -6.95
CA ASP A 193 -2.89 -28.29 -5.78
C ASP A 193 -4.22 -27.53 -5.80
N LEU A 194 -4.96 -27.59 -4.69
CA LEU A 194 -6.16 -26.80 -4.44
C LEU A 194 -5.92 -25.91 -3.23
N ALA A 195 -6.34 -24.66 -3.33
CA ALA A 195 -6.23 -23.70 -2.24
C ALA A 195 -7.52 -22.90 -2.08
N TYR A 196 -7.86 -22.61 -0.83
CA TYR A 196 -8.94 -21.71 -0.44
C TYR A 196 -8.38 -20.60 0.41
N GLN A 197 -8.81 -19.35 0.15
CA GLN A 197 -8.43 -18.18 0.93
C GLN A 197 -9.68 -17.43 1.37
N TYR A 198 -9.72 -17.07 2.64
CA TYR A 198 -10.67 -16.13 3.21
C TYR A 198 -9.93 -14.90 3.69
N SER A 199 -10.40 -13.71 3.29
CA SER A 199 -9.83 -12.42 3.71
C SER A 199 -10.93 -11.55 4.32
N GLY A 200 -10.65 -10.98 5.48
CA GLY A 200 -11.56 -10.08 6.18
C GLY A 200 -10.84 -8.81 6.65
N THR A 201 -11.37 -7.66 6.27
CA THR A 201 -10.91 -6.35 6.71
C THR A 201 -12.11 -5.57 7.23
N LYS A 202 -11.95 -4.90 8.38
CA LYS A 202 -12.94 -3.94 8.89
C LYS A 202 -12.49 -2.53 8.50
N GLY A 203 -13.46 -1.63 8.30
CA GLY A 203 -13.17 -0.22 8.01
C GLY A 203 -14.15 0.68 8.73
N ASP A 204 -13.68 1.86 9.09
CA ASP A 204 -14.49 2.92 9.70
C ASP A 204 -14.80 3.96 8.60
N PHE A 205 -16.08 4.19 8.37
CA PHE A 205 -16.60 5.18 7.40
C PHE A 205 -16.78 6.53 8.10
N TYR A 206 -16.39 7.60 7.40
CA TYR A 206 -16.49 8.98 7.85
C TYR A 206 -17.16 9.85 6.80
#